data_db83b5a705b79952aeeafcfc0145f506
#
_entry.id   db83b5a705b79952aeeafcfc0145f506
#
_cell.length_a   1.000
_cell.length_b   1.000
_cell.length_c   1.000
_cell.angle_alpha   90.00
_cell.angle_beta   90.00
_cell.angle_gamma   90.00
#
_symmetry.space_group_name_H-M   'P 1'
#
loop_
_entity.id
_entity.type
_entity.pdbx_description
1 polymer ?
#
loop_
_entity_poly.entity_id
_entity_poly.type
_entity_poly.pdbx_seq_one_letter_code
_entity_poly.pdbx_strand_id
1 'polypeptide(L)'
;MRLTDAPQWPPLDAATTATLLTLADGETPLLLGPALSSEQVLTNLRFHTGAPQASSAADAVFAVTDHRLQPADLQALPHGDELAPEQGATLIVQLTDLQSGAPLRLSGPGIAHSRTIAPPLPEALRRYLLARPQPFPLGLDVILTCGDTLLAIRAPLIWRNADVRSRKRGEKALRPRTGCRSSCAAATRRCRR
;
A
#
# COMPACT_ATOMS: atom_id res chain seq x y z
N MET A 1 8.50 0.72 3.06
CA MET A 1 8.82 1.62 4.19
C MET A 1 8.11 1.07 5.40
N ARG A 2 8.73 1.07 6.56
CA ARG A 2 8.15 0.66 7.84
C ARG A 2 8.01 1.88 8.73
N LEU A 3 6.85 2.02 9.38
CA LEU A 3 6.55 3.14 10.28
C LEU A 3 6.76 2.71 11.72
N THR A 4 7.28 3.60 12.56
CA THR A 4 7.42 3.40 14.01
C THR A 4 6.48 4.38 14.71
N ASP A 5 5.79 3.92 15.74
CA ASP A 5 4.91 4.74 16.60
C ASP A 5 3.77 5.47 15.86
N ALA A 6 3.30 4.89 14.73
CA ALA A 6 2.15 5.43 14.01
C ALA A 6 0.85 5.13 14.76
N PRO A 7 -0.09 6.11 14.86
CA PRO A 7 -1.40 5.86 15.43
C PRO A 7 -2.16 4.81 14.63
N GLN A 8 -2.99 4.04 15.29
CA GLN A 8 -3.84 3.04 14.67
C GLN A 8 -5.30 3.28 15.05
N TRP A 9 -6.19 3.31 14.06
CA TRP A 9 -7.63 3.47 14.24
C TRP A 9 -8.37 2.25 13.68
N PRO A 10 -8.62 1.22 14.49
CA PRO A 10 -9.29 0.02 14.00
C PRO A 10 -10.63 0.35 13.31
N PRO A 11 -10.90 -0.29 12.14
CA PRO A 11 -10.19 -1.39 11.51
C PRO A 11 -9.00 -0.99 10.61
N LEU A 12 -8.59 0.28 10.57
CA LEU A 12 -7.42 0.70 9.80
C LEU A 12 -6.13 0.30 10.52
N ASP A 13 -5.17 -0.22 9.74
CA ASP A 13 -3.82 -0.48 10.19
C ASP A 13 -3.03 0.82 10.41
N ALA A 14 -1.96 0.76 11.19
CA ALA A 14 -1.11 1.90 11.49
C ALA A 14 -0.56 2.57 10.21
N ALA A 15 -0.14 1.78 9.21
CA ALA A 15 0.34 2.31 7.94
C ALA A 15 -0.77 3.02 7.13
N THR A 16 -1.99 2.48 7.13
CA THR A 16 -3.15 3.10 6.47
C THR A 16 -3.50 4.42 7.16
N THR A 17 -3.60 4.40 8.49
CA THR A 17 -3.88 5.59 9.31
C THR A 17 -2.85 6.68 9.09
N ALA A 18 -1.55 6.35 9.17
CA ALA A 18 -0.48 7.30 8.96
C ALA A 18 -0.45 7.88 7.53
N THR A 19 -0.78 7.05 6.53
CA THR A 19 -0.88 7.50 5.13
C THR A 19 -1.98 8.54 4.99
N LEU A 20 -3.16 8.28 5.56
CA LEU A 20 -4.29 9.22 5.53
C LEU A 20 -3.98 10.51 6.29
N LEU A 21 -3.37 10.41 7.48
CA LEU A 21 -2.94 11.59 8.26
C LEU A 21 -1.91 12.47 7.52
N THR A 22 -1.14 11.87 6.61
CA THR A 22 -0.09 12.57 5.87
C THR A 22 -0.60 13.21 4.58
N LEU A 23 -1.55 12.54 3.91
CA LEU A 23 -1.97 12.91 2.56
C LEU A 23 -3.35 13.58 2.51
N ALA A 24 -4.24 13.28 3.46
CA ALA A 24 -5.60 13.79 3.44
C ALA A 24 -5.72 15.13 4.17
N ASP A 25 -6.54 16.01 3.62
CA ASP A 25 -6.86 17.33 4.15
C ASP A 25 -8.32 17.73 3.82
N GLY A 26 -8.70 18.98 4.12
CA GLY A 26 -10.05 19.49 3.89
C GLY A 26 -10.47 19.58 2.42
N GLU A 27 -9.54 19.47 1.48
CA GLU A 27 -9.80 19.56 0.03
C GLU A 27 -9.76 18.18 -0.67
N THR A 28 -9.48 17.10 0.07
CA THR A 28 -9.30 15.76 -0.47
C THR A 28 -10.43 14.81 -0.03
N PRO A 29 -11.53 14.70 -0.80
CA PRO A 29 -12.61 13.77 -0.49
C PRO A 29 -12.13 12.32 -0.39
N LEU A 30 -12.54 11.64 0.70
CA LEU A 30 -12.17 10.27 1.02
C LEU A 30 -13.33 9.31 0.77
N LEU A 31 -13.06 8.20 0.08
CA LEU A 31 -13.95 7.05 -0.02
C LEU A 31 -13.38 5.90 0.81
N LEU A 32 -14.12 5.45 1.81
CA LEU A 32 -13.76 4.27 2.60
C LEU A 32 -14.61 3.06 2.21
N GLY A 33 -13.94 1.95 1.94
CA GLY A 33 -14.64 0.68 1.74
C GLY A 33 -15.46 0.28 2.98
N PRO A 34 -16.60 -0.42 2.80
CA PRO A 34 -17.55 -0.69 3.91
C PRO A 34 -16.92 -1.39 5.13
N ALA A 35 -15.94 -2.26 4.89
CA ALA A 35 -15.26 -2.97 5.97
C ALA A 35 -14.28 -2.10 6.79
N LEU A 36 -13.87 -0.96 6.24
CA LEU A 36 -12.91 -0.03 6.84
C LEU A 36 -13.57 1.25 7.35
N SER A 37 -14.86 1.45 7.04
CA SER A 37 -15.64 2.62 7.42
C SER A 37 -16.35 2.37 8.77
N SER A 38 -15.67 2.65 9.88
CA SER A 38 -16.28 2.70 11.21
C SER A 38 -16.55 4.14 11.62
N GLU A 39 -17.53 4.35 12.51
CA GLU A 39 -17.83 5.68 13.06
C GLU A 39 -16.63 6.32 13.72
N GLN A 40 -15.82 5.53 14.43
CA GLN A 40 -14.58 5.99 15.04
C GLN A 40 -13.57 6.46 14.01
N VAL A 41 -13.40 5.73 12.91
CA VAL A 41 -12.48 6.10 11.82
C VAL A 41 -12.93 7.41 11.17
N LEU A 42 -14.23 7.53 10.85
CA LEU A 42 -14.79 8.73 10.23
C LEU A 42 -14.64 9.96 11.13
N THR A 43 -14.91 9.82 12.43
CA THR A 43 -14.76 10.87 13.42
C THR A 43 -13.30 11.33 13.53
N ASN A 44 -12.38 10.38 13.65
CA ASN A 44 -10.95 10.69 13.76
C ASN A 44 -10.40 11.34 12.48
N LEU A 45 -10.77 10.84 11.30
CA LEU A 45 -10.36 11.43 10.03
C LEU A 45 -10.85 12.88 9.94
N ARG A 46 -12.13 13.11 10.19
CA ARG A 46 -12.69 14.47 10.18
C ARG A 46 -12.00 15.39 11.17
N PHE A 47 -11.71 14.91 12.37
CA PHE A 47 -11.07 15.70 13.41
C PHE A 47 -9.61 16.05 13.08
N HIS A 48 -8.83 15.08 12.60
CA HIS A 48 -7.40 15.25 12.41
C HIS A 48 -7.02 15.80 11.03
N THR A 49 -7.81 15.52 9.99
CA THR A 49 -7.47 15.92 8.61
C THR A 49 -8.44 16.96 8.04
N GLY A 50 -9.66 17.03 8.57
CA GLY A 50 -10.72 17.83 7.98
C GLY A 50 -11.29 17.24 6.67
N ALA A 51 -10.78 16.10 6.21
CA ALA A 51 -11.16 15.51 4.92
C ALA A 51 -12.65 15.17 4.87
N PRO A 52 -13.37 15.61 3.84
CA PRO A 52 -14.76 15.27 3.65
C PRO A 52 -14.90 13.83 3.16
N GLN A 53 -16.03 13.20 3.48
CA GLN A 53 -16.39 11.94 2.87
C GLN A 53 -16.86 12.19 1.43
N ALA A 54 -16.33 11.40 0.47
CA ALA A 54 -16.75 11.49 -0.92
C ALA A 54 -18.23 11.11 -1.09
N SER A 55 -18.96 11.88 -1.88
CA SER A 55 -20.39 11.64 -2.15
C SER A 55 -20.58 10.45 -3.10
N SER A 56 -19.61 10.23 -3.98
CA SER A 56 -19.57 9.10 -4.92
C SER A 56 -18.12 8.65 -5.13
N ALA A 57 -17.91 7.50 -5.75
CA ALA A 57 -16.57 7.04 -6.10
C ALA A 57 -15.88 7.99 -7.09
N ALA A 58 -16.64 8.64 -7.97
CA ALA A 58 -16.12 9.58 -8.96
C ALA A 58 -15.59 10.89 -8.35
N ASP A 59 -15.98 11.22 -7.11
CA ASP A 59 -15.53 12.43 -6.41
C ASP A 59 -14.31 12.15 -5.52
N ALA A 60 -13.90 10.90 -5.38
CA ALA A 60 -12.86 10.52 -4.44
C ALA A 60 -11.45 10.88 -4.94
N VAL A 61 -10.70 11.63 -4.13
CA VAL A 61 -9.27 11.84 -4.31
C VAL A 61 -8.49 10.65 -3.74
N PHE A 62 -8.90 10.16 -2.58
CA PHE A 62 -8.36 8.94 -1.98
C PHE A 62 -9.47 7.90 -1.81
N ALA A 63 -9.21 6.68 -2.25
CA ALA A 63 -10.08 5.53 -2.00
C ALA A 63 -9.33 4.50 -1.15
N VAL A 64 -9.89 4.10 -0.02
CA VAL A 64 -9.30 3.10 0.87
C VAL A 64 -10.14 1.83 0.83
N THR A 65 -9.51 0.71 0.53
CA THR A 65 -10.19 -0.58 0.38
C THR A 65 -9.34 -1.73 0.94
N ASP A 66 -9.92 -2.90 0.94
CA ASP A 66 -9.27 -4.15 1.34
C ASP A 66 -9.26 -5.19 0.21
N HIS A 67 -9.09 -6.46 0.55
CA HIS A 67 -9.11 -7.59 -0.39
C HIS A 67 -10.44 -7.79 -1.13
N ARG A 68 -11.51 -7.11 -0.75
CA ARG A 68 -12.87 -7.22 -1.36
C ARG A 68 -13.07 -6.33 -2.57
N LEU A 69 -12.05 -5.59 -2.98
CA LEU A 69 -12.07 -4.69 -4.14
C LEU A 69 -12.58 -5.41 -5.39
N GLN A 70 -13.59 -4.83 -6.04
CA GLN A 70 -14.19 -5.34 -7.26
C GLN A 70 -13.74 -4.55 -8.50
N PRO A 71 -13.85 -5.13 -9.71
CA PRO A 71 -13.54 -4.39 -10.94
C PRO A 71 -14.37 -3.13 -11.13
N ALA A 72 -15.63 -3.14 -10.71
CA ALA A 72 -16.53 -1.98 -10.78
C ALA A 72 -16.04 -0.81 -9.92
N ASP A 73 -15.47 -1.11 -8.73
CA ASP A 73 -14.93 -0.07 -7.85
C ASP A 73 -13.77 0.67 -8.52
N LEU A 74 -12.88 -0.06 -9.20
CA LEU A 74 -11.77 0.54 -9.93
C LEU A 74 -12.23 1.41 -11.11
N GLN A 75 -13.28 1.01 -11.80
CA GLN A 75 -13.83 1.76 -12.92
C GLN A 75 -14.55 3.03 -12.49
N ALA A 76 -15.12 3.04 -11.29
CA ALA A 76 -15.87 4.17 -10.76
C ALA A 76 -14.96 5.30 -10.23
N LEU A 77 -13.68 5.02 -9.96
CA LEU A 77 -12.71 6.02 -9.48
C LEU A 77 -12.23 6.94 -10.61
N PRO A 78 -11.93 8.21 -10.34
CA PRO A 78 -11.35 9.10 -11.34
C PRO A 78 -9.93 8.62 -11.74
N HIS A 79 -9.67 8.64 -13.05
CA HIS A 79 -8.40 8.20 -13.62
C HIS A 79 -7.56 9.38 -14.16
N GLY A 80 -8.04 10.60 -13.95
CA GLY A 80 -7.52 11.79 -14.60
C GLY A 80 -7.92 11.88 -16.07
N ASP A 81 -7.61 12.97 -16.70
CA ASP A 81 -7.74 13.17 -18.13
C ASP A 81 -6.45 13.74 -18.75
N GLU A 82 -6.40 13.90 -20.08
CA GLU A 82 -5.18 14.36 -20.75
C GLU A 82 -4.75 15.78 -20.37
N LEU A 83 -5.69 16.62 -19.92
CA LEU A 83 -5.44 18.01 -19.50
C LEU A 83 -5.09 18.10 -18.02
N ALA A 84 -5.62 17.18 -17.19
CA ALA A 84 -5.49 17.16 -15.75
C ALA A 84 -5.24 15.72 -15.24
N PRO A 85 -4.11 15.10 -15.59
CA PRO A 85 -3.79 13.72 -15.17
C PRO A 85 -3.64 13.59 -13.65
N GLU A 86 -3.32 14.68 -12.95
CA GLU A 86 -3.22 14.74 -11.49
C GLU A 86 -4.57 14.59 -10.77
N GLN A 87 -5.69 14.70 -11.47
CA GLN A 87 -7.02 14.43 -10.92
C GLN A 87 -7.34 12.94 -10.81
N GLY A 88 -6.42 12.07 -11.19
CA GLY A 88 -6.52 10.64 -10.94
C GLY A 88 -6.50 10.31 -9.44
N ALA A 89 -7.39 9.42 -9.00
CA ALA A 89 -7.46 9.02 -7.61
C ALA A 89 -6.24 8.19 -7.16
N THR A 90 -5.92 8.30 -5.88
CA THR A 90 -4.97 7.39 -5.22
C THR A 90 -5.74 6.30 -4.49
N LEU A 91 -5.50 5.05 -4.89
CA LEU A 91 -6.09 3.87 -4.27
C LEU A 91 -5.17 3.32 -3.17
N ILE A 92 -5.65 3.32 -1.94
CA ILE A 92 -4.96 2.74 -0.79
C ILE A 92 -5.59 1.38 -0.51
N VAL A 93 -4.80 0.31 -0.58
CA VAL A 93 -5.28 -1.06 -0.36
C VAL A 93 -4.63 -1.65 0.88
N GLN A 94 -5.45 -1.87 1.89
CA GLN A 94 -5.00 -2.54 3.11
C GLN A 94 -5.01 -4.05 2.92
N LEU A 95 -3.85 -4.66 3.07
CA LEU A 95 -3.60 -6.09 2.88
C LEU A 95 -3.20 -6.74 4.20
N THR A 96 -3.38 -8.04 4.28
CA THR A 96 -2.93 -8.85 5.43
C THR A 96 -1.45 -9.17 5.40
N ASP A 97 -0.82 -9.07 4.22
CA ASP A 97 0.61 -9.36 4.01
C ASP A 97 1.09 -8.66 2.72
N LEU A 98 2.40 -8.51 2.56
CA LEU A 98 3.02 -7.91 1.36
C LEU A 98 3.90 -8.89 0.57
N GLN A 99 3.98 -10.17 0.94
CA GLN A 99 4.95 -11.11 0.39
C GLN A 99 4.39 -12.48 -0.03
N SER A 100 3.18 -12.84 0.37
CA SER A 100 2.60 -14.19 0.15
C SER A 100 1.88 -14.36 -1.19
N GLY A 101 1.78 -13.30 -1.99
CA GLY A 101 1.05 -13.31 -3.25
C GLY A 101 1.84 -13.81 -4.46
N ALA A 102 1.21 -13.78 -5.61
CA ALA A 102 1.87 -14.11 -6.87
C ALA A 102 2.96 -13.06 -7.21
N PRO A 103 4.17 -13.49 -7.61
CA PRO A 103 5.25 -12.57 -7.89
C PRO A 103 4.97 -11.69 -9.10
N LEU A 104 5.18 -10.39 -8.94
CA LEU A 104 5.05 -9.37 -9.97
C LEU A 104 6.37 -8.66 -10.15
N ARG A 105 6.78 -8.49 -11.40
CA ARG A 105 7.98 -7.77 -11.78
C ARG A 105 7.63 -6.33 -12.13
N LEU A 106 8.29 -5.40 -11.48
CA LEU A 106 8.16 -3.96 -11.69
C LEU A 106 9.35 -3.44 -12.47
N SER A 107 9.12 -2.56 -13.42
CA SER A 107 10.14 -1.78 -14.11
C SER A 107 9.59 -0.40 -14.44
N GLY A 108 10.46 0.59 -14.54
CA GLY A 108 10.07 1.97 -14.87
C GLY A 108 10.90 3.01 -14.15
N PRO A 109 10.53 4.29 -14.23
CA PRO A 109 11.26 5.38 -13.59
C PRO A 109 11.50 5.14 -12.11
N GLY A 110 12.73 5.38 -11.64
CA GLY A 110 13.13 5.15 -10.25
C GLY A 110 13.54 3.72 -9.91
N ILE A 111 13.43 2.77 -10.86
CA ILE A 111 13.88 1.39 -10.70
C ILE A 111 15.04 1.14 -11.67
N ALA A 112 16.26 0.92 -11.15
CA ALA A 112 17.48 0.80 -11.98
C ALA A 112 17.38 -0.30 -13.06
N HIS A 113 16.76 -1.46 -12.75
CA HIS A 113 16.55 -2.56 -13.69
C HIS A 113 15.13 -3.11 -13.60
N SER A 114 14.86 -3.87 -12.55
CA SER A 114 13.53 -4.36 -12.20
C SER A 114 13.50 -4.78 -10.73
N ARG A 115 12.33 -4.73 -10.13
CA ARG A 115 12.10 -5.18 -8.77
C ARG A 115 10.96 -6.20 -8.75
N THR A 116 11.13 -7.29 -8.04
CA THR A 116 10.07 -8.28 -7.85
C THR A 116 9.44 -8.08 -6.48
N ILE A 117 8.13 -8.01 -6.45
CA ILE A 117 7.31 -7.97 -5.25
C ILE A 117 6.25 -9.07 -5.36
N ALA A 118 5.69 -9.49 -4.24
CA ALA A 118 4.68 -10.55 -4.21
C ALA A 118 3.56 -10.27 -3.20
N PRO A 119 2.88 -9.10 -3.25
CA PRO A 119 1.74 -8.85 -2.40
C PRO A 119 0.54 -9.70 -2.84
N PRO A 120 -0.31 -10.20 -1.91
CA PRO A 120 -1.55 -10.90 -2.23
C PRO A 120 -2.63 -9.90 -2.69
N LEU A 121 -2.44 -9.35 -3.90
CA LEU A 121 -3.36 -8.37 -4.46
C LEU A 121 -4.74 -8.97 -4.72
N PRO A 122 -5.83 -8.20 -4.48
CA PRO A 122 -7.15 -8.52 -5.02
C PRO A 122 -7.06 -8.77 -6.53
N GLU A 123 -7.75 -9.79 -7.02
CA GLU A 123 -7.65 -10.16 -8.45
C GLU A 123 -8.08 -9.02 -9.39
N ALA A 124 -9.03 -8.20 -8.97
CA ALA A 124 -9.45 -7.01 -9.70
C ALA A 124 -8.27 -6.04 -9.91
N LEU A 125 -7.54 -5.72 -8.82
CA LEU A 125 -6.39 -4.83 -8.87
C LEU A 125 -5.24 -5.44 -9.68
N ARG A 126 -4.98 -6.73 -9.49
CA ARG A 126 -3.94 -7.44 -10.23
C ARG A 126 -4.18 -7.38 -11.74
N ARG A 127 -5.42 -7.63 -12.19
CA ARG A 127 -5.80 -7.52 -13.60
C ARG A 127 -5.66 -6.10 -14.10
N TYR A 128 -6.12 -5.11 -13.35
CA TYR A 128 -6.01 -3.70 -13.69
C TYR A 128 -4.54 -3.29 -13.92
N LEU A 129 -3.64 -3.62 -12.98
CA LEU A 129 -2.23 -3.28 -13.08
C LEU A 129 -1.51 -3.96 -14.25
N LEU A 130 -1.89 -5.20 -14.59
CA LEU A 130 -1.32 -5.94 -15.72
C LEU A 130 -1.88 -5.46 -17.06
N ALA A 131 -3.16 -5.15 -17.13
CA ALA A 131 -3.82 -4.71 -18.37
C ALA A 131 -3.49 -3.25 -18.71
N ARG A 132 -3.31 -2.39 -17.69
CA ARG A 132 -3.08 -0.94 -17.85
C ARG A 132 -4.07 -0.31 -18.84
N PRO A 133 -5.36 -0.29 -18.50
CA PRO A 133 -6.39 0.14 -19.44
C PRO A 133 -6.26 1.61 -19.85
N GLN A 134 -5.64 2.45 -19.02
CA GLN A 134 -5.37 3.86 -19.32
C GLN A 134 -3.91 4.04 -19.77
N PRO A 135 -3.66 4.81 -20.85
CA PRO A 135 -2.31 5.17 -21.24
C PRO A 135 -1.71 6.14 -20.22
N PHE A 136 -0.38 6.06 -20.02
CA PHE A 136 0.34 7.07 -19.25
C PHE A 136 0.13 8.47 -19.87
N PRO A 137 -0.11 9.53 -19.06
CA PRO A 137 0.02 9.62 -17.59
C PRO A 137 -1.24 9.26 -16.78
N LEU A 138 -2.29 8.79 -17.43
CA LEU A 138 -3.57 8.48 -16.79
C LEU A 138 -3.51 7.19 -15.94
N GLY A 139 -4.46 7.06 -15.02
CA GLY A 139 -4.64 5.86 -14.20
C GLY A 139 -4.63 6.15 -12.70
N LEU A 140 -4.68 5.10 -11.91
CA LEU A 140 -4.68 5.17 -10.45
C LEU A 140 -3.27 5.04 -9.90
N ASP A 141 -2.89 5.92 -8.98
CA ASP A 141 -1.77 5.65 -8.09
C ASP A 141 -2.18 4.65 -7.01
N VAL A 142 -1.28 3.74 -6.64
CA VAL A 142 -1.61 2.66 -5.70
C VAL A 142 -0.66 2.68 -4.52
N ILE A 143 -1.22 2.66 -3.31
CA ILE A 143 -0.49 2.48 -2.07
C ILE A 143 -0.98 1.19 -1.41
N LEU A 144 -0.08 0.24 -1.21
CA LEU A 144 -0.38 -0.99 -0.47
C LEU A 144 0.08 -0.82 0.97
N THR A 145 -0.79 -1.14 1.91
CA THR A 145 -0.50 -1.06 3.36
C THR A 145 -0.70 -2.41 4.02
N CYS A 146 0.07 -2.68 5.07
CA CYS A 146 -0.06 -3.87 5.90
C CYS A 146 0.59 -3.61 7.25
N GLY A 147 -0.17 -3.66 8.33
CA GLY A 147 0.31 -3.39 9.68
C GLY A 147 0.99 -2.01 9.78
N ASP A 148 2.30 -2.00 9.98
CA ASP A 148 3.15 -0.80 10.06
C ASP A 148 3.93 -0.50 8.76
N THR A 149 3.66 -1.23 7.70
CA THR A 149 4.46 -1.18 6.47
C THR A 149 3.62 -0.70 5.29
N LEU A 150 4.21 0.18 4.47
CA LEU A 150 3.60 0.64 3.23
C LEU A 150 4.53 0.45 2.03
N LEU A 151 3.90 0.28 0.86
CA LEU A 151 4.54 0.21 -0.44
C LEU A 151 3.77 1.08 -1.43
N ALA A 152 4.31 2.23 -1.78
CA ALA A 152 3.71 3.12 -2.78
C ALA A 152 4.19 2.76 -4.19
N ILE A 153 3.26 2.75 -5.14
CA ILE A 153 3.46 2.35 -6.53
C ILE A 153 2.77 3.36 -7.42
N ARG A 154 3.55 4.14 -8.15
CA ARG A 154 3.03 5.16 -9.06
C ARG A 154 2.62 4.59 -10.42
N ALA A 155 1.67 5.24 -11.06
CA ALA A 155 1.10 4.87 -12.36
C ALA A 155 2.12 4.57 -13.50
N PRO A 156 3.31 5.23 -13.62
CA PRO A 156 4.23 4.95 -14.72
C PRO A 156 4.96 3.60 -14.63
N LEU A 157 4.81 2.84 -13.56
CA LEU A 157 5.49 1.55 -13.43
C LEU A 157 4.84 0.48 -14.32
N ILE A 158 5.67 -0.29 -15.02
CA ILE A 158 5.25 -1.41 -15.85
C ILE A 158 5.22 -2.68 -14.99
N TRP A 159 4.07 -3.34 -15.01
CA TRP A 159 3.82 -4.59 -14.29
C TRP A 159 3.85 -5.78 -15.25
N ARG A 160 4.52 -6.84 -14.86
CA ARG A 160 4.53 -8.12 -15.58
C ARG A 160 4.50 -9.26 -14.58
N ASN A 161 3.90 -10.38 -14.97
CA ASN A 161 4.06 -11.62 -14.21
C ASN A 161 5.56 -11.96 -14.17
N ALA A 162 6.08 -12.22 -12.98
CA ALA A 162 7.45 -12.70 -12.86
C ALA A 162 7.48 -14.18 -13.23
N ASP A 163 8.24 -14.53 -14.28
CA ASP A 163 8.46 -15.92 -14.65
C ASP A 163 9.19 -16.65 -13.51
N VAL A 164 8.63 -17.75 -13.04
CA VAL A 164 9.21 -18.59 -11.96
C VAL A 164 10.59 -19.11 -12.34
N ARG A 165 10.92 -19.13 -13.64
CA ARG A 165 12.21 -19.61 -14.18
C ARG A 165 13.37 -18.63 -14.02
N SER A 166 13.14 -17.35 -13.75
CA SER A 166 14.21 -16.36 -13.62
C SER A 166 14.87 -16.29 -12.24
N ARG A 167 14.39 -17.05 -11.25
CA ARG A 167 14.97 -17.12 -9.88
C ARG A 167 16.39 -17.71 -9.82
N LYS A 168 16.94 -18.26 -10.90
CA LYS A 168 18.26 -18.95 -10.88
C LYS A 168 19.45 -18.11 -11.35
N ARG A 169 19.29 -16.84 -11.72
CA ARG A 169 20.44 -15.98 -12.08
C ARG A 169 20.34 -14.64 -11.34
N GLY A 170 20.97 -14.58 -10.19
CA GLY A 170 21.60 -13.36 -9.69
C GLY A 170 20.76 -12.35 -8.94
N GLU A 171 19.84 -12.74 -8.08
CA GLU A 171 19.24 -11.81 -7.14
C GLU A 171 19.70 -12.18 -5.73
N LYS A 172 20.71 -11.44 -5.22
CA LYS A 172 21.04 -11.45 -3.79
C LYS A 172 19.82 -10.94 -3.04
N ALA A 173 19.06 -11.85 -2.44
CA ALA A 173 18.04 -11.49 -1.47
C ALA A 173 18.70 -10.60 -0.40
N LEU A 174 18.22 -9.39 -0.24
CA LEU A 174 18.55 -8.55 0.90
C LEU A 174 17.96 -9.26 2.14
N ARG A 175 18.79 -10.06 2.80
CA ARG A 175 18.45 -10.64 4.09
C ARG A 175 18.28 -9.49 5.08
N PRO A 176 17.22 -9.44 5.87
CA PRO A 176 17.16 -8.53 7.00
C PRO A 176 18.35 -8.86 7.90
N ARG A 177 19.13 -7.85 8.27
CA ARG A 177 20.19 -7.98 9.27
C ARG A 177 19.51 -8.26 10.62
N THR A 178 19.29 -9.53 10.94
CA THR A 178 19.11 -9.99 12.31
C THR A 178 20.47 -10.01 12.97
N GLY A 179 20.79 -8.94 13.64
CA GLY A 179 22.01 -8.79 14.40
C GLY A 179 21.71 -8.16 15.75
N CYS A 180 21.20 -8.96 16.65
CA CYS A 180 21.43 -8.73 18.07
C CYS A 180 21.42 -10.10 18.75
N ARG A 181 22.57 -10.73 18.80
CA ARG A 181 22.83 -11.83 19.73
C ARG A 181 23.18 -11.17 21.07
N SER A 182 22.24 -11.15 21.97
CA SER A 182 22.52 -10.95 23.39
C SER A 182 23.18 -12.23 23.93
N SER A 183 24.51 -12.24 24.01
CA SER A 183 25.25 -13.18 24.83
C SER A 183 25.24 -12.65 26.26
N CYS A 184 24.34 -13.15 27.08
CA CYS A 184 24.54 -13.17 28.53
C CYS A 184 24.71 -14.63 28.95
N ALA A 185 25.95 -15.11 28.88
CA ALA A 185 26.33 -16.36 29.54
C ALA A 185 26.67 -16.09 31.00
N ALA A 186 26.08 -16.90 31.82
CA ALA A 186 26.26 -17.04 33.25
C ALA A 186 27.72 -16.99 33.72
N ALA A 187 27.95 -16.26 34.81
CA ALA A 187 29.09 -16.48 35.68
C ALA A 187 28.59 -16.68 37.12
N THR A 188 28.22 -17.92 37.42
CA THR A 188 28.20 -18.43 38.79
C THR A 188 29.65 -18.50 39.31
N ARG A 189 30.01 -17.68 40.28
CA ARG A 189 31.14 -17.99 41.17
C ARG A 189 30.66 -17.97 42.61
N ARG A 190 30.75 -19.14 43.17
CA ARG A 190 30.73 -19.40 44.62
C ARG A 190 31.80 -18.54 45.30
N CYS A 191 31.49 -17.95 46.42
CA CYS A 191 32.45 -17.63 47.47
C CYS A 191 31.89 -18.18 48.78
N ARG A 192 32.61 -19.18 49.29
CA ARG A 192 32.55 -19.63 50.68
C ARG A 192 33.48 -18.72 51.47
N ARG A 193 32.99 -18.14 52.49
CA ARG A 193 33.49 -18.17 53.89
C ARG A 193 32.60 -17.23 54.71
#